data_f1941c2c973aede867fb5fbc0246b02c
#
_entry.id   f1941c2c973aede867fb5fbc0246b02c
#
_cell.length_a   1.000
_cell.length_b   1.000
_cell.length_c   1.000
_cell.angle_alpha   90.00
_cell.angle_beta   90.00
_cell.angle_gamma   90.00
#
_symmetry.space_group_name_H-M   'P 1'
#
loop_
_entity.id
_entity.type
_entity.pdbx_description
1 polymer ?
#
loop_
_entity_poly.entity_id
_entity_poly.type
_entity_poly.pdbx_seq_one_letter_code
_entity_poly.pdbx_strand_id
1 'polypeptide(L)'
;MTDTFQRQPDSLRALSPEGQARLLEMTCQRLHTSILVLPLVALGLSLFYQVYGEDPRMWWWLGGYVAFAVFALGLRRRYRRDAARLDATAVMRRWQPRLEWLALAHGLGTTVPYAIAATGTPHYEFSMLLLVTNAVTVAGNATHQTPVFSVFQRFFLAGWNASLPFLPWLFPGLWPYALALSLLYTLLMLRHARRAHQFFVRQVWLEERGQQLSAQYREAKEAAEAALAEKNRFLSTAAHDLRQPVHAMGLLTEAIVLRNRDSALAPPLADLQRSMQSVHLMFNALLDLSKIESGQVAVQPQPLLLAPLLQEAQLQFAPEAQAWGLALRMRAPREGATVQADATLLRQCLSNLIQNALRYTRQGGVLVGVRQRRGHWRVEVWDTGVGVALQDQERIYLPFYRPGHAWQVHRPGHGLGLALVARCAELMGIRHGLRSRLGRGSCFWLELPAAPFPPAPLAGDASMPASPSHGLQGRCLVLDDDPQVQQAWSALFASWGVQARMAADAAQAFAHLQDGFAPQAILCDQRLRSGESGFDVLRALLERCPAARGAMVSGEFDSPELHEAEAEGYLVLRKPVDVAVLHALLAQWLGAADFNQETNA
;
A
#
# COMPACT_ATOMS: atom_id res chain seq x y z
N MET A 1 -15.26 22.93 -13.42
CA MET A 1 -14.00 23.18 -12.66
C MET A 1 -12.75 23.30 -13.55
N THR A 2 -12.88 23.64 -14.80
CA THR A 2 -11.79 23.54 -15.82
C THR A 2 -11.22 24.89 -16.29
N ASP A 3 -11.68 26.02 -15.74
CA ASP A 3 -11.33 27.36 -16.30
C ASP A 3 -10.33 28.18 -15.46
N THR A 4 -9.86 27.68 -14.32
CA THR A 4 -8.91 28.39 -13.45
C THR A 4 -7.43 28.04 -13.76
N PHE A 5 -7.19 27.15 -14.71
CA PHE A 5 -5.86 26.61 -15.02
C PHE A 5 -5.00 27.43 -15.99
N GLN A 6 -5.57 28.47 -16.64
CA GLN A 6 -4.91 29.12 -17.79
C GLN A 6 -4.40 30.54 -17.59
N ARG A 7 -4.59 31.21 -16.47
CA ARG A 7 -4.00 32.55 -16.29
C ARG A 7 -2.65 32.46 -15.58
N GLN A 8 -1.57 32.57 -16.35
CA GLN A 8 -0.23 32.75 -15.83
C GLN A 8 -0.19 34.06 -15.00
N PRO A 9 0.42 34.04 -13.80
CA PRO A 9 0.51 35.23 -12.98
C PRO A 9 1.55 36.20 -13.56
N ASP A 10 1.10 37.32 -14.08
CA ASP A 10 1.96 38.37 -14.64
C ASP A 10 2.39 39.42 -13.60
N SER A 11 1.94 39.30 -12.35
CA SER A 11 2.22 40.31 -11.31
C SER A 11 2.36 39.69 -9.93
N LEU A 12 3.09 40.41 -9.04
CA LEU A 12 3.23 40.11 -7.61
C LEU A 12 1.91 39.86 -6.88
N ARG A 13 0.82 40.50 -7.30
CA ARG A 13 -0.52 40.38 -6.68
C ARG A 13 -1.15 39.00 -6.84
N ALA A 14 -0.62 38.16 -7.73
CA ALA A 14 -1.10 36.80 -7.95
C ALA A 14 -0.48 35.77 -7.00
N LEU A 15 0.54 36.16 -6.21
CA LEU A 15 1.20 35.32 -5.22
C LEU A 15 0.57 35.47 -3.85
N SER A 16 0.71 34.45 -3.03
CA SER A 16 0.38 34.54 -1.60
C SER A 16 1.26 35.60 -0.89
N PRO A 17 0.89 36.09 0.29
CA PRO A 17 1.75 36.95 1.08
C PRO A 17 3.12 36.34 1.35
N GLU A 18 3.19 35.03 1.57
CA GLU A 18 4.44 34.27 1.76
C GLU A 18 5.30 34.28 0.50
N GLY A 19 4.70 34.06 -0.67
CA GLY A 19 5.41 34.12 -1.96
C GLY A 19 5.94 35.51 -2.27
N GLN A 20 5.18 36.57 -1.96
CA GLN A 20 5.63 37.95 -2.06
C GLN A 20 6.81 38.22 -1.12
N ALA A 21 6.76 37.77 0.13
CA ALA A 21 7.84 37.91 1.09
C ALA A 21 9.12 37.16 0.66
N ARG A 22 8.98 35.97 0.02
CA ARG A 22 10.10 35.24 -0.58
C ARG A 22 10.79 36.04 -1.70
N LEU A 23 10.02 36.65 -2.60
CA LEU A 23 10.60 37.52 -3.63
C LEU A 23 11.35 38.72 -3.02
N LEU A 24 10.82 39.30 -1.94
CA LEU A 24 11.47 40.37 -1.21
C LEU A 24 12.77 39.90 -0.56
N GLU A 25 12.78 38.73 0.03
CA GLU A 25 13.98 38.10 0.61
C GLU A 25 15.07 37.88 -0.45
N MET A 26 14.68 37.28 -1.59
CA MET A 26 15.60 37.11 -2.73
C MET A 26 16.19 38.43 -3.19
N THR A 27 15.34 39.47 -3.29
CA THR A 27 15.78 40.82 -3.68
C THR A 27 16.74 41.41 -2.62
N CYS A 28 16.41 41.28 -1.35
CA CYS A 28 17.24 41.75 -0.24
C CYS A 28 18.65 41.11 -0.26
N GLN A 29 18.71 39.78 -0.42
CA GLN A 29 19.99 39.05 -0.47
C GLN A 29 20.85 39.50 -1.65
N ARG A 30 20.25 39.65 -2.84
CA ARG A 30 20.93 39.98 -4.08
C ARG A 30 21.37 41.46 -4.14
N LEU A 31 20.53 42.38 -3.66
CA LEU A 31 20.88 43.80 -3.54
C LEU A 31 22.11 44.02 -2.64
N HIS A 32 22.16 43.34 -1.51
CA HIS A 32 23.30 43.43 -0.62
C HIS A 32 24.58 42.87 -1.24
N THR A 33 24.49 41.78 -2.02
CA THR A 33 25.67 41.25 -2.73
C THR A 33 26.21 42.28 -3.74
N SER A 34 25.31 42.95 -4.50
CA SER A 34 25.70 44.02 -5.41
C SER A 34 26.38 45.18 -4.70
N ILE A 35 25.81 45.65 -3.59
CA ILE A 35 26.38 46.74 -2.80
C ILE A 35 27.79 46.41 -2.25
N LEU A 36 28.02 45.15 -1.85
CA LEU A 36 29.31 44.71 -1.30
C LEU A 36 30.42 44.56 -2.35
N VAL A 37 30.07 44.30 -3.60
CA VAL A 37 31.05 44.18 -4.70
C VAL A 37 31.51 45.55 -5.20
N LEU A 38 30.64 46.56 -5.15
CA LEU A 38 30.93 47.85 -5.76
C LEU A 38 32.11 48.62 -5.14
N PRO A 39 32.46 48.52 -3.83
CA PRO A 39 33.67 49.09 -3.30
C PRO A 39 34.94 48.66 -4.01
N LEU A 40 35.02 47.41 -4.49
CA LEU A 40 36.15 46.91 -5.28
C LEU A 40 36.21 47.56 -6.65
N VAL A 41 35.05 47.74 -7.29
CA VAL A 41 34.92 48.45 -8.56
C VAL A 41 35.30 49.94 -8.37
N ALA A 42 34.81 50.56 -7.28
CA ALA A 42 35.11 51.93 -6.93
C ALA A 42 36.61 52.16 -6.67
N LEU A 43 37.28 51.21 -6.02
CA LEU A 43 38.72 51.25 -5.83
C LEU A 43 39.45 51.22 -7.18
N GLY A 44 39.08 50.29 -8.09
CA GLY A 44 39.67 50.21 -9.44
C GLY A 44 39.50 51.49 -10.24
N LEU A 45 38.28 52.09 -10.23
CA LEU A 45 37.99 53.34 -10.89
C LEU A 45 38.79 54.51 -10.27
N SER A 46 38.92 54.56 -8.95
CA SER A 46 39.70 55.63 -8.25
C SER A 46 41.19 55.52 -8.56
N LEU A 47 41.76 54.33 -8.56
CA LEU A 47 43.15 54.07 -8.94
C LEU A 47 43.41 54.45 -10.41
N PHE A 48 42.56 54.11 -11.33
CA PHE A 48 42.68 54.43 -12.75
C PHE A 48 42.59 55.94 -12.97
N TYR A 49 41.66 56.63 -12.29
CA TYR A 49 41.46 58.05 -12.40
C TYR A 49 42.70 58.85 -11.88
N GLN A 50 43.39 58.36 -10.85
CA GLN A 50 44.59 58.93 -10.31
C GLN A 50 45.75 58.98 -11.32
N VAL A 51 45.75 58.08 -12.33
CA VAL A 51 46.76 58.11 -13.41
C VAL A 51 46.65 59.39 -14.26
N TYR A 52 45.44 59.98 -14.33
CA TYR A 52 45.17 61.15 -15.18
C TYR A 52 45.13 62.50 -14.41
N GLY A 53 45.09 62.46 -13.06
CA GLY A 53 45.02 63.65 -12.26
C GLY A 53 45.01 63.38 -10.74
N GLU A 54 45.37 64.38 -9.96
CA GLU A 54 45.45 64.29 -8.48
C GLU A 54 44.12 64.74 -7.81
N ASP A 55 42.99 64.47 -8.39
CA ASP A 55 41.67 64.86 -7.83
C ASP A 55 41.25 63.95 -6.68
N PRO A 56 41.19 64.40 -5.42
CA PRO A 56 40.87 63.56 -4.28
C PRO A 56 39.42 63.20 -4.17
N ARG A 57 38.51 63.80 -4.97
CA ARG A 57 37.05 63.54 -4.92
C ARG A 57 36.71 62.12 -5.16
N MET A 58 37.46 61.38 -6.01
CA MET A 58 37.23 59.95 -6.25
C MET A 58 37.50 59.07 -5.00
N TRP A 59 38.52 59.47 -4.20
CA TRP A 59 38.79 58.77 -2.94
C TRP A 59 37.73 59.04 -1.87
N TRP A 60 37.18 60.30 -1.83
CA TRP A 60 36.04 60.60 -0.96
C TRP A 60 34.81 59.84 -1.35
N TRP A 61 34.56 59.69 -2.67
CA TRP A 61 33.47 58.83 -3.18
C TRP A 61 33.65 57.36 -2.76
N LEU A 62 34.85 56.77 -2.91
CA LEU A 62 35.17 55.42 -2.45
C LEU A 62 34.92 55.28 -0.94
N GLY A 63 35.41 56.21 -0.11
CA GLY A 63 35.16 56.18 1.33
C GLY A 63 33.68 56.23 1.70
N GLY A 64 32.91 57.10 1.04
CA GLY A 64 31.45 57.18 1.19
C GLY A 64 30.76 55.89 0.81
N TYR A 65 31.23 55.25 -0.27
CA TYR A 65 30.64 53.99 -0.73
C TYR A 65 30.94 52.80 0.21
N VAL A 66 32.13 52.74 0.77
CA VAL A 66 32.50 51.77 1.82
C VAL A 66 31.61 51.96 3.06
N ALA A 67 31.41 53.20 3.50
CA ALA A 67 30.51 53.49 4.63
C ALA A 67 29.08 53.09 4.33
N PHE A 68 28.59 53.33 3.10
CA PHE A 68 27.28 52.87 2.63
C PHE A 68 27.15 51.36 2.63
N ALA A 69 28.19 50.63 2.20
CA ALA A 69 28.18 49.17 2.21
C ALA A 69 28.10 48.61 3.65
N VAL A 70 28.82 49.22 4.60
CA VAL A 70 28.75 48.86 6.03
C VAL A 70 27.34 49.12 6.60
N PHE A 71 26.73 50.27 6.27
CA PHE A 71 25.36 50.59 6.65
C PHE A 71 24.36 49.55 6.10
N ALA A 72 24.49 49.17 4.82
CA ALA A 72 23.66 48.17 4.19
C ALA A 72 23.76 46.80 4.90
N LEU A 73 24.96 46.39 5.34
CA LEU A 73 25.11 45.16 6.14
C LEU A 73 24.34 45.23 7.46
N GLY A 74 24.33 46.36 8.13
CA GLY A 74 23.52 46.60 9.33
C GLY A 74 22.02 46.46 9.05
N LEU A 75 21.59 47.02 7.91
CA LEU A 75 20.19 46.93 7.48
C LEU A 75 19.77 45.47 7.16
N ARG A 76 20.66 44.70 6.50
CA ARG A 76 20.44 43.28 6.25
C ARG A 76 20.26 42.46 7.53
N ARG A 77 21.08 42.74 8.58
CA ARG A 77 20.94 42.08 9.88
C ARG A 77 19.57 42.37 10.53
N ARG A 78 19.11 43.64 10.41
CA ARG A 78 17.77 44.03 10.89
C ARG A 78 16.66 43.36 10.11
N TYR A 79 16.76 43.29 8.77
CA TYR A 79 15.82 42.57 7.92
C TYR A 79 15.64 41.11 8.37
N ARG A 80 16.74 40.39 8.54
CA ARG A 80 16.70 38.97 8.98
C ARG A 80 16.01 38.78 10.34
N ARG A 81 16.24 39.72 11.28
CA ARG A 81 15.58 39.69 12.59
C ARG A 81 14.07 39.94 12.49
N ASP A 82 13.69 40.90 11.68
CA ASP A 82 12.28 41.26 11.47
C ASP A 82 11.54 40.15 10.68
N ALA A 83 12.17 39.60 9.65
CA ALA A 83 11.60 38.51 8.85
C ALA A 83 11.35 37.20 9.66
N ALA A 84 12.14 37.00 10.74
CA ALA A 84 11.94 35.89 11.65
C ALA A 84 10.83 36.11 12.70
N ARG A 85 10.33 37.37 12.86
CA ARG A 85 9.40 37.74 13.93
C ARG A 85 8.03 38.23 13.44
N LEU A 86 7.98 38.76 12.24
CA LEU A 86 6.81 39.42 11.67
C LEU A 86 6.15 38.45 10.66
N ASP A 87 4.86 38.58 10.48
CA ASP A 87 4.12 37.92 9.40
C ASP A 87 4.55 38.48 8.01
N ALA A 88 4.31 37.72 6.97
CA ALA A 88 4.74 38.04 5.61
C ALA A 88 4.23 39.41 5.12
N THR A 89 2.98 39.77 5.47
CA THR A 89 2.37 41.05 5.09
C THR A 89 3.02 42.24 5.78
N ALA A 90 3.36 42.12 7.07
CA ALA A 90 4.06 43.14 7.84
C ALA A 90 5.51 43.30 7.34
N VAL A 91 6.19 42.20 7.00
CA VAL A 91 7.53 42.26 6.39
C VAL A 91 7.49 43.03 5.07
N MET A 92 6.56 42.72 4.16
CA MET A 92 6.43 43.43 2.89
C MET A 92 6.17 44.93 3.09
N ARG A 93 5.19 45.28 3.92
CA ARG A 93 4.81 46.68 4.18
C ARG A 93 5.98 47.49 4.77
N ARG A 94 6.78 46.87 5.64
CA ARG A 94 7.87 47.53 6.34
C ARG A 94 9.15 47.63 5.51
N TRP A 95 9.49 46.59 4.75
CA TRP A 95 10.79 46.42 4.16
C TRP A 95 10.87 46.71 2.68
N GLN A 96 9.80 46.56 1.90
CA GLN A 96 9.81 46.89 0.48
C GLN A 96 10.20 48.37 0.25
N PRO A 97 9.60 49.38 0.92
CA PRO A 97 10.02 50.77 0.73
C PRO A 97 11.46 51.04 1.14
N ARG A 98 11.96 50.37 2.20
CA ARG A 98 13.34 50.51 2.66
C ARG A 98 14.34 49.96 1.64
N LEU A 99 14.05 48.84 1.02
CA LEU A 99 14.87 48.25 -0.03
C LEU A 99 14.82 49.12 -1.31
N GLU A 100 13.69 49.73 -1.63
CA GLU A 100 13.56 50.68 -2.72
C GLU A 100 14.41 51.92 -2.50
N TRP A 101 14.42 52.48 -1.28
CA TRP A 101 15.30 53.61 -0.93
C TRP A 101 16.77 53.20 -0.91
N LEU A 102 17.11 52.04 -0.42
CA LEU A 102 18.46 51.49 -0.45
C LEU A 102 18.97 51.34 -1.90
N ALA A 103 18.11 50.83 -2.79
CA ALA A 103 18.40 50.66 -4.21
C ALA A 103 18.59 52.03 -4.91
N LEU A 104 17.76 53.01 -4.58
CA LEU A 104 17.90 54.40 -5.09
C LEU A 104 19.25 54.99 -4.67
N ALA A 105 19.61 54.89 -3.37
CA ALA A 105 20.89 55.40 -2.86
C ALA A 105 22.09 54.67 -3.49
N HIS A 106 21.96 53.34 -3.70
CA HIS A 106 22.96 52.55 -4.40
C HIS A 106 23.17 53.05 -5.84
N GLY A 107 22.06 53.30 -6.59
CA GLY A 107 22.10 53.83 -7.94
C GLY A 107 22.75 55.24 -7.99
N LEU A 108 22.34 56.15 -7.10
CA LEU A 108 22.95 57.47 -7.01
C LEU A 108 24.46 57.38 -6.75
N GLY A 109 24.87 56.42 -5.89
CA GLY A 109 26.30 56.19 -5.64
C GLY A 109 27.10 55.83 -6.90
N THR A 110 26.48 55.13 -7.87
CA THR A 110 27.14 54.80 -9.16
C THR A 110 27.15 55.99 -10.14
N THR A 111 26.34 57.01 -9.92
CA THR A 111 26.29 58.25 -10.76
C THR A 111 27.33 59.30 -10.32
N VAL A 112 27.75 59.31 -9.05
CA VAL A 112 28.73 60.30 -8.52
C VAL A 112 30.01 60.39 -9.33
N PRO A 113 30.65 59.28 -9.79
CA PRO A 113 31.87 59.35 -10.62
C PRO A 113 31.67 60.13 -11.93
N TYR A 114 30.47 60.08 -12.52
CA TYR A 114 30.13 60.82 -13.73
C TYR A 114 30.15 62.35 -13.47
N ALA A 115 29.60 62.76 -12.33
CA ALA A 115 29.60 64.16 -11.94
C ALA A 115 31.06 64.68 -11.64
N ILE A 116 31.87 63.85 -10.99
CA ILE A 116 33.28 64.16 -10.73
C ILE A 116 34.05 64.29 -12.05
N ALA A 117 33.92 63.31 -12.94
CA ALA A 117 34.58 63.29 -14.24
C ALA A 117 34.14 64.46 -15.15
N ALA A 118 32.88 64.87 -15.10
CA ALA A 118 32.31 65.96 -15.92
C ALA A 118 32.80 67.35 -15.45
N THR A 119 33.23 67.46 -14.19
CA THR A 119 33.77 68.76 -13.63
C THR A 119 35.27 68.83 -13.69
N GLY A 120 35.99 67.81 -14.11
CA GLY A 120 37.41 67.74 -14.35
C GLY A 120 37.80 67.92 -15.83
N THR A 121 39.09 67.65 -16.14
CA THR A 121 39.48 67.48 -17.57
C THR A 121 38.94 66.14 -18.11
N PRO A 122 38.21 66.17 -19.21
CA PRO A 122 37.60 64.90 -19.74
C PRO A 122 38.71 64.02 -20.36
N HIS A 123 38.96 62.87 -19.77
CA HIS A 123 39.83 61.84 -20.32
C HIS A 123 38.96 60.75 -20.98
N TYR A 124 39.09 60.60 -22.27
CA TYR A 124 38.23 59.71 -23.08
C TYR A 124 38.29 58.27 -22.56
N GLU A 125 39.48 57.77 -22.25
CA GLU A 125 39.69 56.37 -21.76
C GLU A 125 38.98 56.13 -20.43
N PHE A 126 39.05 57.08 -19.50
CA PHE A 126 38.34 56.97 -18.23
C PHE A 126 36.84 57.08 -18.42
N SER A 127 36.35 57.97 -19.27
CA SER A 127 34.93 58.13 -19.59
C SER A 127 34.34 56.86 -20.18
N MET A 128 35.07 56.18 -21.09
CA MET A 128 34.68 54.91 -21.64
C MET A 128 34.67 53.80 -20.60
N LEU A 129 35.72 53.69 -19.78
CA LEU A 129 35.77 52.72 -18.69
C LEU A 129 34.60 52.91 -17.72
N LEU A 130 34.28 54.15 -17.37
CA LEU A 130 33.17 54.48 -16.48
C LEU A 130 31.81 54.07 -17.09
N LEU A 131 31.57 54.36 -18.38
CA LEU A 131 30.34 53.99 -19.07
C LEU A 131 30.18 52.50 -19.14
N VAL A 132 31.21 51.75 -19.54
CA VAL A 132 31.20 50.28 -19.62
C VAL A 132 31.00 49.67 -18.25
N THR A 133 31.70 50.14 -17.21
CA THR A 133 31.58 49.64 -15.84
C THR A 133 30.16 49.84 -15.31
N ASN A 134 29.55 51.00 -15.55
CA ASN A 134 28.16 51.25 -15.15
C ASN A 134 27.17 50.34 -15.93
N ALA A 135 27.38 50.17 -17.23
CA ALA A 135 26.54 49.27 -18.05
C ALA A 135 26.61 47.82 -17.53
N VAL A 136 27.81 47.31 -17.22
CA VAL A 136 28.00 45.98 -16.63
C VAL A 136 27.33 45.86 -15.26
N THR A 137 27.48 46.89 -14.42
CA THR A 137 26.84 46.94 -13.09
C THR A 137 25.32 46.90 -13.22
N VAL A 138 24.76 47.67 -14.13
CA VAL A 138 23.30 47.67 -14.40
C VAL A 138 22.81 46.34 -14.96
N ALA A 139 23.53 45.73 -15.91
CA ALA A 139 23.20 44.44 -16.46
C ALA A 139 23.22 43.34 -15.39
N GLY A 140 24.23 43.30 -14.52
CA GLY A 140 24.29 42.40 -13.37
C GLY A 140 23.11 42.59 -12.42
N ASN A 141 22.76 43.83 -12.10
CA ASN A 141 21.63 44.15 -11.23
C ASN A 141 20.25 43.85 -11.90
N ALA A 142 20.16 43.94 -13.23
CA ALA A 142 18.92 43.59 -13.97
C ALA A 142 18.52 42.11 -13.82
N THR A 143 19.47 41.23 -13.55
CA THR A 143 19.19 39.84 -13.21
C THR A 143 19.01 39.59 -11.71
N HIS A 144 19.69 40.37 -10.87
CA HIS A 144 19.76 40.10 -9.43
C HIS A 144 18.67 40.81 -8.61
N GLN A 145 18.26 42.04 -8.97
CA GLN A 145 17.29 42.83 -8.18
C GLN A 145 15.84 42.72 -8.66
N THR A 146 15.58 42.02 -9.75
CA THR A 146 14.29 41.96 -10.42
C THR A 146 13.22 41.07 -9.75
N PRO A 147 13.48 40.22 -8.73
CA PRO A 147 12.37 39.56 -8.03
C PRO A 147 11.32 40.56 -7.54
N VAL A 148 11.73 41.75 -7.02
CA VAL A 148 10.81 42.88 -6.79
C VAL A 148 11.16 43.97 -7.79
N PHE A 149 10.36 44.11 -8.84
CA PHE A 149 10.66 44.98 -9.98
C PHE A 149 10.84 46.46 -9.60
N SER A 150 10.08 46.98 -8.62
CA SER A 150 10.18 48.36 -8.16
C SER A 150 11.57 48.70 -7.56
N VAL A 151 12.22 47.74 -6.91
CA VAL A 151 13.58 47.90 -6.37
C VAL A 151 14.57 48.09 -7.50
N PHE A 152 14.50 47.28 -8.54
CA PHE A 152 15.35 47.44 -9.73
C PHE A 152 15.08 48.78 -10.44
N GLN A 153 13.81 49.18 -10.60
CA GLN A 153 13.45 50.45 -11.24
C GLN A 153 14.09 51.64 -10.52
N ARG A 154 14.08 51.68 -9.18
CA ARG A 154 14.69 52.74 -8.38
C ARG A 154 16.21 52.79 -8.58
N PHE A 155 16.86 51.64 -8.53
CA PHE A 155 18.30 51.52 -8.82
C PHE A 155 18.63 52.00 -10.24
N PHE A 156 17.90 51.53 -11.24
CA PHE A 156 18.14 51.82 -12.64
C PHE A 156 17.93 53.30 -12.98
N LEU A 157 16.88 53.89 -12.42
CA LEU A 157 16.60 55.33 -12.60
C LEU A 157 17.73 56.17 -12.02
N ALA A 158 18.21 55.86 -10.81
CA ALA A 158 19.24 56.63 -10.12
C ALA A 158 20.66 56.34 -10.62
N GLY A 159 20.94 55.12 -11.09
CA GLY A 159 22.30 54.72 -11.50
C GLY A 159 22.56 54.94 -12.99
N TRP A 160 21.66 54.46 -13.83
CA TRP A 160 21.86 54.59 -15.30
C TRP A 160 21.26 55.87 -15.88
N ASN A 161 19.98 56.09 -15.67
CA ASN A 161 19.33 57.24 -16.31
C ASN A 161 19.84 58.60 -15.79
N ALA A 162 20.17 58.65 -14.49
CA ALA A 162 20.77 59.86 -13.89
C ALA A 162 22.21 60.15 -14.37
N SER A 163 22.88 59.19 -15.01
CA SER A 163 24.21 59.37 -15.58
C SER A 163 24.14 59.96 -17.03
N LEU A 164 23.04 59.82 -17.73
CA LEU A 164 22.88 60.24 -19.13
C LEU A 164 23.10 61.78 -19.35
N PRO A 165 22.65 62.67 -18.45
CA PRO A 165 22.88 64.10 -18.62
C PRO A 165 24.38 64.50 -18.64
N PHE A 166 25.27 63.68 -18.12
CA PHE A 166 26.70 63.95 -18.11
C PHE A 166 27.43 63.58 -19.40
N LEU A 167 26.78 62.89 -20.35
CA LEU A 167 27.38 62.43 -21.61
C LEU A 167 27.97 63.54 -22.47
N PRO A 168 27.37 64.74 -22.59
CA PRO A 168 27.98 65.84 -23.36
C PRO A 168 29.33 66.29 -22.85
N TRP A 169 29.55 66.26 -21.53
CA TRP A 169 30.85 66.68 -20.90
C TRP A 169 31.86 65.55 -20.99
N LEU A 170 31.43 64.29 -20.90
CA LEU A 170 32.32 63.13 -20.90
C LEU A 170 32.76 62.73 -22.32
N PHE A 171 31.93 63.03 -23.34
CA PHE A 171 32.15 62.67 -24.74
C PHE A 171 31.90 63.86 -25.69
N PRO A 172 32.67 64.98 -25.59
CA PRO A 172 32.50 66.12 -26.48
C PRO A 172 32.58 65.68 -27.95
N GLY A 173 31.62 65.96 -28.78
CA GLY A 173 31.57 65.57 -30.18
C GLY A 173 30.98 64.16 -30.46
N LEU A 174 31.01 63.22 -29.54
CA LEU A 174 30.45 61.88 -29.70
C LEU A 174 29.19 61.63 -28.84
N TRP A 175 28.80 62.59 -28.00
CA TRP A 175 27.68 62.44 -27.09
C TRP A 175 26.35 62.05 -27.73
N PRO A 176 25.97 62.50 -28.97
CA PRO A 176 24.69 62.10 -29.57
C PRO A 176 24.64 60.61 -29.84
N TYR A 177 25.75 60.01 -30.29
CA TYR A 177 25.87 58.58 -30.56
C TYR A 177 25.88 57.80 -29.24
N ALA A 178 26.62 58.28 -28.22
CA ALA A 178 26.65 57.70 -26.89
C ALA A 178 25.25 57.72 -26.24
N LEU A 179 24.50 58.81 -26.41
CA LEU A 179 23.12 58.94 -25.94
C LEU A 179 22.18 57.97 -26.64
N ALA A 180 22.24 57.90 -28.00
CA ALA A 180 21.41 56.99 -28.77
C ALA A 180 21.64 55.54 -28.36
N LEU A 181 22.90 55.10 -28.19
CA LEU A 181 23.28 53.78 -27.71
C LEU A 181 22.79 53.53 -26.29
N SER A 182 22.91 54.53 -25.40
CA SER A 182 22.45 54.44 -24.00
C SER A 182 20.92 54.35 -23.91
N LEU A 183 20.16 55.02 -24.79
CA LEU A 183 18.70 54.88 -24.85
C LEU A 183 18.29 53.51 -25.36
N LEU A 184 18.97 52.95 -26.35
CA LEU A 184 18.76 51.57 -26.82
C LEU A 184 19.06 50.59 -25.68
N TYR A 185 20.17 50.77 -24.98
CA TYR A 185 20.53 49.96 -23.80
C TYR A 185 19.45 50.05 -22.71
N THR A 186 18.88 51.23 -22.45
CA THR A 186 17.77 51.45 -21.50
C THR A 186 16.56 50.58 -21.87
N LEU A 187 16.15 50.63 -23.14
CA LEU A 187 15.03 49.86 -23.63
C LEU A 187 15.23 48.35 -23.49
N LEU A 188 16.43 47.87 -23.86
CA LEU A 188 16.79 46.46 -23.77
C LEU A 188 16.84 45.98 -22.31
N MET A 189 17.42 46.78 -21.39
CA MET A 189 17.52 46.44 -19.99
C MET A 189 16.15 46.41 -19.29
N LEU A 190 15.28 47.36 -19.56
CA LEU A 190 13.92 47.37 -19.04
C LEU A 190 13.14 46.15 -19.50
N ARG A 191 13.27 45.78 -20.80
CA ARG A 191 12.64 44.58 -21.35
C ARG A 191 13.18 43.30 -20.71
N HIS A 192 14.50 43.21 -20.55
CA HIS A 192 15.17 42.09 -19.90
C HIS A 192 14.73 41.95 -18.44
N ALA A 193 14.74 43.04 -17.68
CA ALA A 193 14.37 43.08 -16.28
C ALA A 193 12.88 42.67 -16.07
N ARG A 194 11.97 43.12 -16.94
CA ARG A 194 10.57 42.68 -16.88
C ARG A 194 10.42 41.17 -17.10
N ARG A 195 11.14 40.60 -18.08
CA ARG A 195 11.14 39.14 -18.31
C ARG A 195 11.72 38.37 -17.12
N ALA A 196 12.81 38.86 -16.54
CA ALA A 196 13.41 38.27 -15.36
C ALA A 196 12.45 38.34 -14.16
N HIS A 197 11.74 39.45 -13.96
CA HIS A 197 10.72 39.58 -12.92
C HIS A 197 9.61 38.53 -13.12
N GLN A 198 9.03 38.42 -14.33
CA GLN A 198 8.00 37.43 -14.65
C GLN A 198 8.48 35.99 -14.39
N PHE A 199 9.74 35.70 -14.71
CA PHE A 199 10.35 34.39 -14.41
C PHE A 199 10.34 34.07 -12.91
N PHE A 200 10.78 35.02 -12.05
CA PHE A 200 10.79 34.81 -10.61
C PHE A 200 9.38 34.69 -10.02
N VAL A 201 8.44 35.51 -10.47
CA VAL A 201 7.03 35.42 -10.04
C VAL A 201 6.46 34.05 -10.42
N ARG A 202 6.72 33.59 -11.64
CA ARG A 202 6.26 32.28 -12.11
C ARG A 202 6.91 31.12 -11.32
N GLN A 203 8.21 31.21 -11.01
CA GLN A 203 8.91 30.20 -10.24
C GLN A 203 8.31 30.03 -8.84
N VAL A 204 8.10 31.13 -8.12
CA VAL A 204 7.50 31.11 -6.78
C VAL A 204 6.07 30.60 -6.84
N TRP A 205 5.28 31.02 -7.82
CA TRP A 205 3.91 30.54 -8.00
C TRP A 205 3.84 29.02 -8.27
N LEU A 206 4.73 28.49 -9.12
CA LEU A 206 4.79 27.04 -9.39
C LEU A 206 5.18 26.26 -8.13
N GLU A 207 6.08 26.80 -7.32
CA GLU A 207 6.48 26.18 -6.05
C GLU A 207 5.32 26.14 -5.05
N GLU A 208 4.61 27.27 -4.85
CA GLU A 208 3.41 27.32 -4.01
C GLU A 208 2.33 26.34 -4.48
N ARG A 209 2.09 26.30 -5.79
CA ARG A 209 1.09 25.41 -6.38
C ARG A 209 1.47 23.95 -6.23
N GLY A 210 2.75 23.64 -6.40
CA GLY A 210 3.28 22.27 -6.18
C GLY A 210 3.09 21.82 -4.73
N GLN A 211 3.37 22.69 -3.76
CA GLN A 211 3.17 22.40 -2.34
C GLN A 211 1.69 22.17 -2.00
N GLN A 212 0.78 23.01 -2.51
CA GLN A 212 -0.66 22.86 -2.32
C GLN A 212 -1.18 21.54 -2.90
N LEU A 213 -0.76 21.23 -4.13
CA LEU A 213 -1.17 19.99 -4.80
C LEU A 213 -0.66 18.75 -4.07
N SER A 214 0.58 18.79 -3.61
CA SER A 214 1.17 17.71 -2.81
C SER A 214 0.44 17.48 -1.49
N ALA A 215 0.03 18.57 -0.81
CA ALA A 215 -0.76 18.49 0.42
C ALA A 215 -2.15 17.88 0.17
N GLN A 216 -2.86 18.33 -0.86
CA GLN A 216 -4.16 17.78 -1.25
C GLN A 216 -4.08 16.30 -1.65
N TYR A 217 -3.04 15.91 -2.39
CA TYR A 217 -2.83 14.51 -2.76
C TYR A 217 -2.60 13.63 -1.53
N ARG A 218 -1.79 14.11 -0.56
CA ARG A 218 -1.53 13.37 0.67
C ARG A 218 -2.80 13.19 1.50
N GLU A 219 -3.59 14.26 1.67
CA GLU A 219 -4.87 14.21 2.40
C GLU A 219 -5.86 13.24 1.74
N ALA A 220 -6.00 13.31 0.42
CA ALA A 220 -6.88 12.40 -0.32
C ALA A 220 -6.41 10.93 -0.23
N LYS A 221 -5.08 10.70 -0.25
CA LYS A 221 -4.51 9.36 -0.08
C LYS A 221 -4.79 8.81 1.32
N GLU A 222 -4.53 9.59 2.38
CA GLU A 222 -4.78 9.19 3.77
C GLU A 222 -6.26 8.88 4.01
N ALA A 223 -7.16 9.69 3.45
CA ALA A 223 -8.60 9.44 3.54
C ALA A 223 -9.02 8.14 2.81
N ALA A 224 -8.45 7.87 1.64
CA ALA A 224 -8.72 6.64 0.89
C ALA A 224 -8.18 5.39 1.62
N GLU A 225 -6.99 5.46 2.19
CA GLU A 225 -6.39 4.37 2.98
C GLU A 225 -7.19 4.10 4.25
N ALA A 226 -7.65 5.14 4.95
CA ALA A 226 -8.51 5.03 6.13
C ALA A 226 -9.86 4.36 5.80
N ALA A 227 -10.50 4.79 4.72
CA ALA A 227 -11.77 4.20 4.26
C ALA A 227 -11.62 2.72 3.86
N LEU A 228 -10.50 2.37 3.21
CA LEU A 228 -10.19 0.98 2.87
C LEU A 228 -9.95 0.13 4.13
N ALA A 229 -9.20 0.64 5.09
CA ALA A 229 -8.95 -0.04 6.36
C ALA A 229 -10.25 -0.26 7.16
N GLU A 230 -11.15 0.72 7.19
CA GLU A 230 -12.46 0.60 7.84
C GLU A 230 -13.34 -0.44 7.15
N LYS A 231 -13.44 -0.40 5.80
CA LYS A 231 -14.15 -1.43 5.02
C LYS A 231 -13.65 -2.83 5.33
N ASN A 232 -12.33 -3.02 5.38
CA ASN A 232 -11.71 -4.33 5.62
C ASN A 232 -11.97 -4.82 7.05
N ARG A 233 -11.89 -3.94 8.04
CA ARG A 233 -12.22 -4.26 9.44
C ARG A 233 -13.68 -4.69 9.57
N PHE A 234 -14.61 -3.93 8.95
CA PHE A 234 -16.03 -4.27 8.94
C PHE A 234 -16.28 -5.65 8.34
N LEU A 235 -15.69 -5.94 7.17
CA LEU A 235 -15.84 -7.24 6.52
C LEU A 235 -15.28 -8.39 7.38
N SER A 236 -14.12 -8.20 8.00
CA SER A 236 -13.51 -9.22 8.87
C SER A 236 -14.38 -9.52 10.10
N THR A 237 -14.90 -8.49 10.78
CA THR A 237 -15.75 -8.67 11.96
C THR A 237 -17.08 -9.30 11.59
N ALA A 238 -17.78 -8.74 10.59
CA ALA A 238 -19.06 -9.26 10.13
C ALA A 238 -18.99 -10.75 9.72
N ALA A 239 -17.87 -11.12 9.16
CA ALA A 239 -17.63 -12.48 8.73
C ALA A 239 -17.42 -13.47 9.87
N HIS A 240 -16.69 -13.08 10.89
CA HIS A 240 -16.57 -13.87 12.12
C HIS A 240 -17.95 -14.08 12.75
N ASP A 241 -18.71 -12.97 12.89
CA ASP A 241 -20.02 -13.00 13.55
C ASP A 241 -21.08 -13.80 12.77
N LEU A 242 -20.92 -13.91 11.44
CA LEU A 242 -21.80 -14.74 10.59
C LEU A 242 -21.35 -16.21 10.56
N ARG A 243 -20.06 -16.51 10.75
CA ARG A 243 -19.56 -17.89 10.76
C ARG A 243 -20.07 -18.68 11.96
N GLN A 244 -20.15 -18.06 13.14
CA GLN A 244 -20.59 -18.72 14.37
C GLN A 244 -22.01 -19.29 14.25
N PRO A 245 -23.07 -18.52 13.90
CA PRO A 245 -24.42 -19.08 13.77
C PRO A 245 -24.54 -20.11 12.65
N VAL A 246 -23.80 -19.95 11.54
CA VAL A 246 -23.80 -20.95 10.45
C VAL A 246 -23.17 -22.26 10.91
N HIS A 247 -22.08 -22.20 11.70
CA HIS A 247 -21.47 -23.39 12.29
C HIS A 247 -22.41 -24.09 13.28
N ALA A 248 -23.05 -23.34 14.18
CA ALA A 248 -24.02 -23.88 15.12
C ALA A 248 -25.22 -24.55 14.40
N MET A 249 -25.77 -23.92 13.38
CA MET A 249 -26.83 -24.51 12.54
C MET A 249 -26.37 -25.82 11.88
N GLY A 250 -25.10 -25.90 11.42
CA GLY A 250 -24.51 -27.10 10.84
C GLY A 250 -24.53 -28.27 11.82
N LEU A 251 -24.00 -28.07 13.02
CA LEU A 251 -23.95 -29.07 14.08
C LEU A 251 -25.38 -29.52 14.51
N LEU A 252 -26.31 -28.58 14.67
CA LEU A 252 -27.69 -28.87 15.04
C LEU A 252 -28.41 -29.68 13.95
N THR A 253 -28.21 -29.30 12.68
CA THR A 253 -28.81 -30.06 11.56
C THR A 253 -28.29 -31.49 11.51
N GLU A 254 -26.99 -31.68 11.74
CA GLU A 254 -26.36 -33.02 11.82
C GLU A 254 -26.92 -33.82 12.98
N ALA A 255 -27.04 -33.20 14.18
CA ALA A 255 -27.66 -33.86 15.33
C ALA A 255 -29.11 -34.29 15.06
N ILE A 256 -29.87 -33.48 14.29
CA ILE A 256 -31.25 -33.84 13.88
C ILE A 256 -31.23 -35.02 12.90
N VAL A 257 -30.33 -35.01 11.91
CA VAL A 257 -30.20 -36.08 10.92
C VAL A 257 -29.87 -37.41 11.60
N LEU A 258 -28.94 -37.41 12.53
CA LEU A 258 -28.54 -38.62 13.28
C LEU A 258 -29.64 -39.15 14.18
N ARG A 259 -30.55 -38.33 14.69
CA ARG A 259 -31.69 -38.73 15.51
C ARG A 259 -32.94 -39.05 14.71
N ASN A 260 -32.98 -38.64 13.44
CA ASN A 260 -34.15 -38.81 12.60
C ASN A 260 -34.39 -40.30 12.28
N ARG A 261 -35.55 -40.80 12.64
CA ARG A 261 -36.03 -42.14 12.30
C ARG A 261 -37.16 -42.11 11.25
N ASP A 262 -37.60 -40.92 10.85
CA ASP A 262 -38.65 -40.74 9.88
C ASP A 262 -38.05 -40.59 8.48
N SER A 263 -38.34 -41.52 7.61
CA SER A 263 -37.87 -41.52 6.22
C SER A 263 -38.43 -40.36 5.40
N ALA A 264 -39.58 -39.80 5.77
CA ALA A 264 -40.17 -38.66 5.10
C ALA A 264 -39.42 -37.34 5.35
N LEU A 265 -38.72 -37.23 6.47
CA LEU A 265 -37.89 -36.05 6.82
C LEU A 265 -36.48 -36.15 6.25
N ALA A 266 -36.00 -37.29 5.82
CA ALA A 266 -34.65 -37.48 5.31
C ALA A 266 -34.32 -36.60 4.08
N PRO A 267 -35.19 -36.49 3.04
CA PRO A 267 -34.89 -35.60 1.89
C PRO A 267 -34.82 -34.11 2.26
N PRO A 268 -35.77 -33.49 3.01
CA PRO A 268 -35.70 -32.09 3.37
C PRO A 268 -34.53 -31.78 4.30
N LEU A 269 -34.12 -32.70 5.18
CA LEU A 269 -32.93 -32.53 6.00
C LEU A 269 -31.63 -32.54 5.18
N ALA A 270 -31.54 -33.44 4.18
CA ALA A 270 -30.41 -33.44 3.26
C ALA A 270 -30.36 -32.16 2.40
N ASP A 271 -31.52 -31.58 2.03
CA ASP A 271 -31.58 -30.29 1.34
C ASP A 271 -31.16 -29.14 2.25
N LEU A 272 -31.53 -29.15 3.51
CA LEU A 272 -31.12 -28.18 4.51
C LEU A 272 -29.60 -28.22 4.71
N GLN A 273 -29.02 -29.42 4.90
CA GLN A 273 -27.57 -29.60 5.03
C GLN A 273 -26.82 -29.03 3.82
N ARG A 274 -27.29 -29.38 2.60
CA ARG A 274 -26.69 -28.85 1.36
C ARG A 274 -26.74 -27.32 1.27
N SER A 275 -27.86 -26.71 1.67
CA SER A 275 -28.05 -25.26 1.67
C SER A 275 -27.11 -24.60 2.66
N MET A 276 -26.97 -25.15 3.86
CA MET A 276 -26.07 -24.64 4.89
C MET A 276 -24.60 -24.75 4.47
N GLN A 277 -24.18 -25.88 3.93
CA GLN A 277 -22.84 -26.07 3.41
C GLN A 277 -22.53 -25.06 2.29
N SER A 278 -23.54 -24.78 1.44
CA SER A 278 -23.43 -23.78 0.37
C SER A 278 -23.21 -22.38 0.92
N VAL A 279 -23.97 -21.95 1.92
CA VAL A 279 -23.82 -20.65 2.60
C VAL A 279 -22.44 -20.54 3.24
N HIS A 280 -22.01 -21.60 3.91
CA HIS A 280 -20.69 -21.63 4.56
C HIS A 280 -19.53 -21.45 3.56
N LEU A 281 -19.53 -22.18 2.45
CA LEU A 281 -18.54 -22.06 1.40
C LEU A 281 -18.53 -20.66 0.78
N MET A 282 -19.69 -20.02 0.63
CA MET A 282 -19.81 -18.66 0.13
C MET A 282 -19.15 -17.65 1.07
N PHE A 283 -19.44 -17.75 2.37
CA PHE A 283 -18.84 -16.85 3.35
C PHE A 283 -17.33 -16.99 3.44
N ASN A 284 -16.82 -18.23 3.49
CA ASN A 284 -15.37 -18.44 3.51
C ASN A 284 -14.68 -17.87 2.27
N ALA A 285 -15.22 -18.10 1.08
CA ALA A 285 -14.67 -17.56 -0.16
C ALA A 285 -14.69 -16.02 -0.20
N LEU A 286 -15.74 -15.38 0.36
CA LEU A 286 -15.83 -13.92 0.47
C LEU A 286 -14.77 -13.36 1.43
N LEU A 287 -14.55 -14.04 2.55
CA LEU A 287 -13.55 -13.67 3.55
C LEU A 287 -12.12 -13.79 3.03
N ASP A 288 -11.83 -14.94 2.39
CA ASP A 288 -10.52 -15.17 1.80
C ASP A 288 -10.23 -14.10 0.75
N LEU A 289 -11.21 -13.77 -0.11
CA LEU A 289 -11.08 -12.71 -1.08
C LEU A 289 -10.82 -11.33 -0.41
N SER A 290 -11.55 -11.02 0.68
CA SER A 290 -11.37 -9.78 1.43
C SER A 290 -9.99 -9.69 2.10
N LYS A 291 -9.49 -10.77 2.72
CA LYS A 291 -8.14 -10.84 3.31
C LYS A 291 -7.06 -10.66 2.24
N ILE A 292 -7.24 -11.26 1.08
CA ILE A 292 -6.32 -11.14 -0.04
C ILE A 292 -6.30 -9.70 -0.60
N GLU A 293 -7.48 -9.09 -0.81
CA GLU A 293 -7.60 -7.71 -1.30
C GLU A 293 -7.05 -6.67 -0.32
N SER A 294 -7.11 -6.95 0.99
CA SER A 294 -6.57 -6.07 2.03
C SER A 294 -5.06 -6.18 2.23
N GLY A 295 -4.39 -7.11 1.51
CA GLY A 295 -2.96 -7.35 1.66
C GLY A 295 -2.56 -7.98 3.01
N GLN A 296 -3.51 -8.58 3.74
CA GLN A 296 -3.25 -9.23 5.04
C GLN A 296 -2.63 -10.63 4.90
N VAL A 297 -2.64 -11.19 3.69
CA VAL A 297 -2.06 -12.50 3.41
C VAL A 297 -0.59 -12.33 3.02
N ALA A 298 0.31 -12.77 3.89
CA ALA A 298 1.74 -12.83 3.59
C ALA A 298 2.05 -14.13 2.83
N VAL A 299 2.51 -14.02 1.60
CA VAL A 299 2.90 -15.20 0.78
C VAL A 299 4.20 -15.79 1.32
N GLN A 300 4.19 -17.09 1.62
CA GLN A 300 5.35 -17.85 2.10
C GLN A 300 5.78 -18.89 1.04
N PRO A 301 6.55 -18.49 0.01
CA PRO A 301 6.95 -19.39 -1.04
C PRO A 301 8.02 -20.36 -0.53
N GLN A 302 7.74 -21.67 -0.64
CA GLN A 302 8.65 -22.74 -0.25
C GLN A 302 8.78 -23.79 -1.37
N PRO A 303 9.87 -24.58 -1.40
CA PRO A 303 9.97 -25.70 -2.30
C PRO A 303 8.92 -26.77 -1.96
N LEU A 304 8.01 -27.05 -2.88
CA LEU A 304 6.87 -27.94 -2.68
C LEU A 304 6.84 -29.04 -3.75
N LEU A 305 6.72 -30.28 -3.30
CA LEU A 305 6.49 -31.44 -4.20
C LEU A 305 5.02 -31.47 -4.62
N LEU A 306 4.75 -31.53 -5.91
CA LEU A 306 3.37 -31.59 -6.43
C LEU A 306 2.71 -32.96 -6.26
N ALA A 307 3.49 -34.05 -6.18
CA ALA A 307 2.93 -35.40 -6.08
C ALA A 307 2.12 -35.63 -4.78
N PRO A 308 2.61 -35.29 -3.58
CA PRO A 308 1.82 -35.39 -2.34
C PRO A 308 0.53 -34.54 -2.38
N LEU A 309 0.64 -33.30 -2.92
CA LEU A 309 -0.51 -32.41 -3.04
C LEU A 309 -1.61 -32.95 -3.94
N LEU A 310 -1.22 -33.61 -5.04
CA LEU A 310 -2.18 -34.29 -5.94
C LEU A 310 -2.78 -35.54 -5.30
N GLN A 311 -2.02 -36.29 -4.50
CA GLN A 311 -2.54 -37.43 -3.73
C GLN A 311 -3.56 -36.99 -2.68
N GLU A 312 -3.27 -35.93 -1.93
CA GLU A 312 -4.21 -35.32 -1.01
C GLU A 312 -5.52 -34.92 -1.71
N ALA A 313 -5.39 -34.20 -2.83
CA ALA A 313 -6.55 -33.81 -3.64
C ALA A 313 -7.33 -35.04 -4.19
N GLN A 314 -6.63 -36.11 -4.59
CA GLN A 314 -7.27 -37.35 -5.01
C GLN A 314 -8.13 -37.96 -3.89
N LEU A 315 -7.56 -38.06 -2.69
CA LEU A 315 -8.28 -38.61 -1.53
C LEU A 315 -9.49 -37.75 -1.15
N GLN A 316 -9.31 -36.44 -1.20
CA GLN A 316 -10.37 -35.49 -0.84
C GLN A 316 -11.58 -35.54 -1.80
N PHE A 317 -11.33 -35.59 -3.11
CA PHE A 317 -12.38 -35.43 -4.12
C PHE A 317 -12.87 -36.77 -4.74
N ALA A 318 -12.20 -37.91 -4.48
CA ALA A 318 -12.60 -39.19 -5.02
C ALA A 318 -14.01 -39.63 -4.57
N PRO A 319 -14.41 -39.48 -3.29
CA PRO A 319 -15.76 -39.86 -2.87
C PRO A 319 -16.83 -39.01 -3.55
N GLU A 320 -16.61 -37.71 -3.70
CA GLU A 320 -17.55 -36.81 -4.37
C GLU A 320 -17.69 -37.14 -5.87
N ALA A 321 -16.56 -37.38 -6.54
CA ALA A 321 -16.57 -37.81 -7.95
C ALA A 321 -17.32 -39.14 -8.14
N GLN A 322 -17.09 -40.11 -7.26
CA GLN A 322 -17.74 -41.41 -7.29
C GLN A 322 -19.26 -41.29 -7.06
N ALA A 323 -19.68 -40.48 -6.08
CA ALA A 323 -21.10 -40.22 -5.82
C ALA A 323 -21.81 -39.57 -7.01
N TRP A 324 -21.08 -38.85 -7.86
CA TRP A 324 -21.63 -38.26 -9.09
C TRP A 324 -21.41 -39.10 -10.35
N GLY A 325 -20.82 -40.30 -10.22
CA GLY A 325 -20.54 -41.19 -11.35
C GLY A 325 -19.51 -40.67 -12.32
N LEU A 326 -18.57 -39.79 -11.83
CA LEU A 326 -17.54 -39.18 -12.63
C LEU A 326 -16.17 -39.86 -12.41
N ALA A 327 -15.40 -40.00 -13.49
CA ALA A 327 -14.03 -40.48 -13.39
C ALA A 327 -13.10 -39.33 -12.95
N LEU A 328 -12.44 -39.45 -11.77
CA LEU A 328 -11.40 -38.54 -11.34
C LEU A 328 -10.04 -39.22 -11.49
N ARG A 329 -9.13 -38.60 -12.27
CA ARG A 329 -7.80 -39.13 -12.53
C ARG A 329 -6.75 -38.10 -12.24
N MET A 330 -5.72 -38.48 -11.45
CA MET A 330 -4.51 -37.65 -11.20
C MET A 330 -3.31 -38.22 -11.94
N ARG A 331 -2.55 -37.40 -12.61
CA ARG A 331 -1.32 -37.77 -13.29
C ARG A 331 -0.18 -36.89 -12.80
N ALA A 332 0.57 -37.38 -11.83
CA ALA A 332 1.83 -36.79 -11.41
C ALA A 332 2.96 -37.24 -12.36
N PRO A 333 3.98 -36.40 -12.61
CA PRO A 333 5.18 -36.82 -13.34
C PRO A 333 5.93 -37.90 -12.55
N ARG A 334 6.62 -38.80 -13.26
CA ARG A 334 7.41 -39.90 -12.64
C ARG A 334 8.65 -39.40 -11.89
N GLU A 335 9.18 -38.24 -12.26
CA GLU A 335 10.30 -37.57 -11.58
C GLU A 335 9.74 -36.37 -10.79
N GLY A 336 10.30 -36.14 -9.58
CA GLY A 336 9.76 -35.18 -8.59
C GLY A 336 9.57 -33.77 -9.15
N ALA A 337 8.34 -33.40 -9.48
CA ALA A 337 7.98 -32.04 -9.82
C ALA A 337 7.99 -31.19 -8.55
N THR A 338 9.05 -30.38 -8.38
CA THR A 338 9.19 -29.42 -7.28
C THR A 338 8.94 -28.00 -7.81
N VAL A 339 8.12 -27.24 -7.11
CA VAL A 339 7.75 -25.87 -7.44
C VAL A 339 8.04 -24.94 -6.28
N GLN A 340 8.33 -23.68 -6.58
CA GLN A 340 8.40 -22.62 -5.57
C GLN A 340 7.01 -22.00 -5.45
N ALA A 341 6.29 -22.29 -4.37
CA ALA A 341 4.94 -21.78 -4.16
C ALA A 341 4.56 -21.78 -2.67
N ASP A 342 3.55 -21.02 -2.33
CA ASP A 342 2.88 -21.12 -1.04
C ASP A 342 1.95 -22.35 -1.06
N ALA A 343 2.16 -23.27 -0.11
CA ALA A 343 1.44 -24.54 -0.06
C ALA A 343 -0.06 -24.34 0.16
N THR A 344 -0.45 -23.39 1.01
CA THR A 344 -1.84 -23.11 1.37
C THR A 344 -2.58 -22.49 0.20
N LEU A 345 -2.01 -21.45 -0.41
CA LEU A 345 -2.61 -20.79 -1.57
C LEU A 345 -2.71 -21.72 -2.77
N LEU A 346 -1.69 -22.55 -3.00
CA LEU A 346 -1.71 -23.52 -4.11
C LEU A 346 -2.77 -24.62 -3.89
N ARG A 347 -2.86 -25.15 -2.67
CA ARG A 347 -3.90 -26.12 -2.28
C ARG A 347 -5.29 -25.53 -2.51
N GLN A 348 -5.51 -24.29 -2.11
CA GLN A 348 -6.77 -23.58 -2.30
C GLN A 348 -7.11 -23.37 -3.79
N CYS A 349 -6.13 -22.99 -4.62
CA CYS A 349 -6.32 -22.90 -6.07
C CYS A 349 -6.74 -24.25 -6.67
N LEU A 350 -6.02 -25.32 -6.33
CA LEU A 350 -6.31 -26.66 -6.86
C LEU A 350 -7.69 -27.16 -6.43
N SER A 351 -8.04 -27.01 -5.16
CA SER A 351 -9.37 -27.39 -4.65
C SER A 351 -10.49 -26.67 -5.38
N ASN A 352 -10.38 -25.35 -5.58
CA ASN A 352 -11.36 -24.57 -6.34
C ASN A 352 -11.48 -25.01 -7.80
N LEU A 353 -10.35 -25.30 -8.47
CA LEU A 353 -10.36 -25.75 -9.86
C LEU A 353 -10.95 -27.15 -10.00
N ILE A 354 -10.59 -28.09 -9.12
CA ILE A 354 -11.11 -29.46 -9.14
C ILE A 354 -12.60 -29.48 -8.82
N GLN A 355 -13.03 -28.75 -7.79
CA GLN A 355 -14.44 -28.64 -7.42
C GLN A 355 -15.28 -28.04 -8.54
N ASN A 356 -14.78 -27.01 -9.24
CA ASN A 356 -15.45 -26.45 -10.42
C ASN A 356 -15.54 -27.48 -11.55
N ALA A 357 -14.47 -28.21 -11.84
CA ALA A 357 -14.45 -29.25 -12.88
C ALA A 357 -15.47 -30.35 -12.60
N LEU A 358 -15.55 -30.87 -11.37
CA LEU A 358 -16.55 -31.85 -10.95
C LEU A 358 -17.97 -31.30 -11.06
N ARG A 359 -18.18 -30.06 -10.59
CA ARG A 359 -19.50 -29.40 -10.58
C ARG A 359 -20.10 -29.23 -11.97
N TYR A 360 -19.29 -28.81 -12.95
CA TYR A 360 -19.73 -28.48 -14.30
C TYR A 360 -19.65 -29.66 -15.28
N THR A 361 -19.21 -30.83 -14.81
CA THR A 361 -19.22 -32.10 -15.57
C THR A 361 -20.43 -32.93 -15.20
N ARG A 362 -21.25 -33.28 -16.19
CA ARG A 362 -22.42 -34.14 -16.00
C ARG A 362 -22.11 -35.62 -16.25
N GLN A 363 -21.31 -35.89 -17.28
CA GLN A 363 -20.90 -37.23 -17.72
C GLN A 363 -19.44 -37.19 -18.16
N GLY A 364 -18.72 -38.29 -17.93
CA GLY A 364 -17.28 -38.37 -18.26
C GLY A 364 -16.39 -38.25 -17.06
N GLY A 365 -15.50 -37.24 -17.03
CA GLY A 365 -14.57 -37.12 -15.90
C GLY A 365 -13.70 -35.88 -15.89
N VAL A 366 -12.91 -35.83 -14.84
CA VAL A 366 -11.90 -34.79 -14.56
C VAL A 366 -10.51 -35.42 -14.54
N LEU A 367 -9.55 -34.78 -15.24
CA LEU A 367 -8.15 -35.16 -15.24
C LEU A 367 -7.31 -34.01 -14.71
N VAL A 368 -6.58 -34.25 -13.64
CA VAL A 368 -5.55 -33.31 -13.16
C VAL A 368 -4.19 -33.83 -13.59
N GLY A 369 -3.45 -33.04 -14.34
CA GLY A 369 -2.15 -33.40 -14.87
C GLY A 369 -1.09 -32.35 -14.62
N VAL A 370 0.16 -32.79 -14.47
CA VAL A 370 1.33 -31.91 -14.34
C VAL A 370 2.28 -32.15 -15.49
N ARG A 371 2.73 -31.09 -16.13
CA ARG A 371 3.73 -31.16 -17.19
C ARG A 371 4.72 -30.01 -17.13
N GLN A 372 5.96 -30.29 -17.54
CA GLN A 372 6.99 -29.27 -17.60
C GLN A 372 6.89 -28.46 -18.90
N ARG A 373 7.04 -27.13 -18.79
CA ARG A 373 7.11 -26.21 -19.91
C ARG A 373 8.14 -25.11 -19.65
N ARG A 374 9.18 -25.03 -20.48
CA ARG A 374 10.17 -23.94 -20.49
C ARG A 374 10.71 -23.56 -19.09
N GLY A 375 11.06 -24.57 -18.27
CA GLY A 375 11.57 -24.34 -16.91
C GLY A 375 10.51 -24.06 -15.84
N HIS A 376 9.21 -24.16 -16.18
CA HIS A 376 8.08 -24.06 -15.26
C HIS A 376 7.30 -25.37 -15.23
N TRP A 377 6.65 -25.64 -14.11
CA TRP A 377 5.68 -26.70 -14.00
C TRP A 377 4.28 -26.15 -14.21
N ARG A 378 3.51 -26.78 -15.10
CA ARG A 378 2.13 -26.41 -15.35
C ARG A 378 1.21 -27.50 -14.81
N VAL A 379 0.37 -27.12 -13.83
CA VAL A 379 -0.72 -27.95 -13.34
C VAL A 379 -1.96 -27.62 -14.16
N GLU A 380 -2.60 -28.64 -14.72
CA GLU A 380 -3.76 -28.53 -15.61
C GLU A 380 -4.91 -29.36 -15.06
N VAL A 381 -6.09 -28.73 -14.94
CA VAL A 381 -7.33 -29.38 -14.56
C VAL A 381 -8.26 -29.41 -15.78
N TRP A 382 -8.44 -30.59 -16.33
CA TRP A 382 -9.28 -30.85 -17.50
C TRP A 382 -10.63 -31.41 -17.08
N ASP A 383 -11.69 -30.90 -17.67
CA ASP A 383 -13.03 -31.41 -17.51
C ASP A 383 -13.68 -31.72 -18.87
N THR A 384 -14.65 -32.66 -18.87
CA THR A 384 -15.50 -32.98 -20.04
C THR A 384 -16.88 -32.34 -19.93
N GLY A 385 -16.95 -31.21 -19.23
CA GLY A 385 -18.20 -30.54 -18.91
C GLY A 385 -18.76 -29.64 -20.01
N VAL A 386 -19.61 -28.71 -19.60
CA VAL A 386 -20.36 -27.82 -20.52
C VAL A 386 -19.46 -26.82 -21.26
N GLY A 387 -18.24 -26.58 -20.78
CA GLY A 387 -17.34 -25.59 -21.33
C GLY A 387 -17.78 -24.13 -21.07
N VAL A 388 -16.96 -23.18 -21.52
CA VAL A 388 -17.16 -21.74 -21.33
C VAL A 388 -17.16 -21.04 -22.68
N ALA A 389 -18.19 -20.24 -22.97
CA ALA A 389 -18.27 -19.45 -24.18
C ALA A 389 -17.15 -18.38 -24.24
N LEU A 390 -16.68 -18.05 -25.45
CA LEU A 390 -15.54 -17.15 -25.63
C LEU A 390 -15.75 -15.78 -24.95
N GLN A 391 -16.95 -15.24 -25.03
CA GLN A 391 -17.33 -13.96 -24.42
C GLN A 391 -17.31 -13.94 -22.90
N ASP A 392 -17.37 -15.14 -22.26
CA ASP A 392 -17.42 -15.28 -20.81
C ASP A 392 -16.04 -15.61 -20.21
N GLN A 393 -15.04 -16.02 -21.04
CA GLN A 393 -13.74 -16.55 -20.56
C GLN A 393 -12.93 -15.58 -19.72
N GLU A 394 -13.04 -14.27 -19.97
CA GLU A 394 -12.40 -13.24 -19.14
C GLU A 394 -13.25 -12.92 -17.89
N ARG A 395 -14.58 -12.96 -18.04
CA ARG A 395 -15.52 -12.55 -17.01
C ARG A 395 -15.71 -13.56 -15.89
N ILE A 396 -15.44 -14.86 -16.14
CA ILE A 396 -15.57 -15.92 -15.13
C ILE A 396 -14.62 -15.74 -13.92
N TYR A 397 -13.60 -14.91 -14.03
CA TYR A 397 -12.70 -14.54 -12.94
C TYR A 397 -13.21 -13.35 -12.11
N LEU A 398 -14.30 -12.69 -12.53
CA LEU A 398 -14.94 -11.64 -11.74
C LEU A 398 -15.75 -12.24 -10.59
N PRO A 399 -15.68 -11.67 -9.37
CA PRO A 399 -16.48 -12.13 -8.25
C PRO A 399 -17.98 -12.15 -8.58
N PHE A 400 -18.67 -13.19 -8.13
CA PHE A 400 -20.11 -13.42 -8.33
C PHE A 400 -20.57 -13.61 -9.79
N TYR A 401 -19.68 -13.58 -10.75
CA TYR A 401 -20.05 -13.76 -12.15
C TYR A 401 -20.35 -15.23 -12.46
N ARG A 402 -21.47 -15.47 -13.14
CA ARG A 402 -21.88 -16.79 -13.64
C ARG A 402 -22.46 -16.66 -15.05
N PRO A 403 -21.94 -17.40 -16.03
CA PRO A 403 -22.51 -17.44 -17.39
C PRO A 403 -23.97 -17.95 -17.35
N GLY A 404 -24.83 -17.43 -18.25
CA GLY A 404 -26.26 -17.78 -18.28
C GLY A 404 -26.55 -19.28 -18.41
N HIS A 405 -25.72 -20.00 -19.17
CA HIS A 405 -25.84 -21.47 -19.32
C HIS A 405 -25.42 -22.26 -18.07
N ALA A 406 -24.63 -21.70 -17.17
CA ALA A 406 -24.22 -22.33 -15.92
C ALA A 406 -25.37 -22.45 -14.89
N TRP A 407 -26.45 -21.68 -15.07
CA TRP A 407 -27.67 -21.80 -14.24
C TRP A 407 -28.48 -23.04 -14.54
N GLN A 408 -28.30 -23.68 -15.70
CA GLN A 408 -28.97 -24.92 -16.09
C GLN A 408 -28.37 -26.17 -15.42
N VAL A 409 -27.21 -26.02 -14.77
CA VAL A 409 -26.64 -27.07 -13.94
C VAL A 409 -27.25 -26.94 -12.55
N HIS A 410 -28.10 -27.88 -12.16
CA HIS A 410 -28.83 -27.92 -10.88
C HIS A 410 -27.93 -28.10 -9.64
N ARG A 411 -26.72 -27.55 -9.67
CA ARG A 411 -25.75 -27.61 -8.57
C ARG A 411 -25.43 -26.21 -8.08
N PRO A 412 -25.56 -25.92 -6.77
CA PRO A 412 -25.32 -24.59 -6.23
C PRO A 412 -23.87 -24.15 -6.41
N GLY A 413 -23.65 -22.91 -6.81
CA GLY A 413 -22.32 -22.31 -6.94
C GLY A 413 -22.40 -20.79 -6.86
N HIS A 414 -21.44 -20.13 -6.18
CA HIS A 414 -21.52 -18.72 -5.80
C HIS A 414 -20.74 -17.78 -6.71
N GLY A 415 -19.98 -18.30 -7.69
CA GLY A 415 -19.19 -17.47 -8.61
C GLY A 415 -17.95 -16.82 -7.97
N LEU A 416 -17.46 -17.36 -6.84
CA LEU A 416 -16.30 -16.82 -6.13
C LEU A 416 -15.01 -17.64 -6.33
N GLY A 417 -15.12 -18.95 -6.63
CA GLY A 417 -13.95 -19.83 -6.67
C GLY A 417 -12.89 -19.44 -7.70
N LEU A 418 -13.30 -19.05 -8.93
CA LEU A 418 -12.34 -18.63 -9.97
C LEU A 418 -11.77 -17.23 -9.70
N ALA A 419 -12.55 -16.32 -9.09
CA ALA A 419 -12.05 -15.04 -8.63
C ALA A 419 -10.94 -15.23 -7.57
N LEU A 420 -11.15 -16.17 -6.65
CA LEU A 420 -10.15 -16.51 -5.64
C LEU A 420 -8.89 -17.14 -6.28
N VAL A 421 -9.03 -18.04 -7.26
CA VAL A 421 -7.89 -18.59 -8.02
C VAL A 421 -7.08 -17.48 -8.69
N ALA A 422 -7.74 -16.51 -9.34
CA ALA A 422 -7.05 -15.40 -9.98
C ALA A 422 -6.27 -14.56 -8.95
N ARG A 423 -6.88 -14.24 -7.81
CA ARG A 423 -6.23 -13.45 -6.75
C ARG A 423 -5.07 -14.18 -6.06
N CYS A 424 -5.23 -15.47 -5.75
CA CYS A 424 -4.13 -16.30 -5.22
C CYS A 424 -2.97 -16.38 -6.22
N ALA A 425 -3.27 -16.54 -7.52
CA ALA A 425 -2.25 -16.57 -8.55
C ALA A 425 -1.51 -15.23 -8.68
N GLU A 426 -2.22 -14.10 -8.63
CA GLU A 426 -1.62 -12.75 -8.60
C GLU A 426 -0.70 -12.56 -7.39
N LEU A 427 -1.15 -12.96 -6.20
CA LEU A 427 -0.34 -12.88 -4.97
C LEU A 427 0.93 -13.71 -5.06
N MET A 428 0.85 -14.95 -5.57
CA MET A 428 2.00 -15.82 -5.76
C MET A 428 2.89 -15.40 -6.95
N GLY A 429 2.48 -14.41 -7.75
CA GLY A 429 3.19 -14.00 -8.96
C GLY A 429 3.22 -15.08 -10.05
N ILE A 430 2.25 -15.99 -10.07
CA ILE A 430 2.16 -17.08 -11.03
C ILE A 430 1.14 -16.81 -12.13
N ARG A 431 1.37 -17.40 -13.31
CA ARG A 431 0.42 -17.27 -14.42
C ARG A 431 -0.67 -18.33 -14.33
N HIS A 432 -1.90 -17.93 -14.64
CA HIS A 432 -3.06 -18.79 -14.74
C HIS A 432 -3.80 -18.58 -16.06
N GLY A 433 -4.68 -19.48 -16.44
CA GLY A 433 -5.50 -19.29 -17.62
C GLY A 433 -6.43 -20.45 -17.92
N LEU A 434 -7.16 -20.31 -19.04
CA LEU A 434 -8.21 -21.19 -19.47
C LEU A 434 -8.05 -21.52 -20.98
N ARG A 435 -8.41 -22.77 -21.33
CA ARG A 435 -8.77 -23.18 -22.68
C ARG A 435 -10.09 -23.91 -22.60
N SER A 436 -11.12 -23.41 -23.26
CA SER A 436 -12.45 -24.00 -23.21
C SER A 436 -13.17 -23.88 -24.54
N ARG A 437 -14.06 -24.84 -24.81
CA ARG A 437 -15.04 -24.77 -25.87
C ARG A 437 -16.40 -25.23 -25.35
N LEU A 438 -17.41 -24.42 -25.61
CA LEU A 438 -18.78 -24.74 -25.23
C LEU A 438 -19.17 -26.16 -25.76
N GLY A 439 -19.72 -27.00 -24.88
CA GLY A 439 -20.08 -28.39 -25.17
C GLY A 439 -18.92 -29.38 -25.25
N ARG A 440 -17.67 -28.98 -25.04
CA ARG A 440 -16.48 -29.86 -25.13
C ARG A 440 -15.62 -29.90 -23.87
N GLY A 441 -16.01 -29.13 -22.83
CA GLY A 441 -15.29 -29.03 -21.59
C GLY A 441 -14.25 -27.91 -21.54
N SER A 442 -13.48 -27.89 -20.47
CA SER A 442 -12.49 -26.85 -20.17
C SER A 442 -11.16 -27.44 -19.69
N CYS A 443 -10.12 -26.65 -19.80
CA CYS A 443 -8.81 -26.89 -19.21
C CYS A 443 -8.37 -25.61 -18.51
N PHE A 444 -8.40 -25.60 -17.20
CA PHE A 444 -7.81 -24.56 -16.37
C PHE A 444 -6.36 -24.91 -16.04
N TRP A 445 -5.50 -23.93 -15.96
CA TRP A 445 -4.08 -24.18 -15.68
C TRP A 445 -3.43 -23.11 -14.82
N LEU A 446 -2.43 -23.55 -14.02
CA LEU A 446 -1.53 -22.74 -13.23
C LEU A 446 -0.09 -23.04 -13.67
N GLU A 447 0.74 -22.01 -13.86
CA GLU A 447 2.13 -22.13 -14.27
C GLU A 447 3.05 -21.67 -13.13
N LEU A 448 3.77 -22.63 -12.54
CA LEU A 448 4.53 -22.50 -11.31
C LEU A 448 6.03 -22.53 -11.62
N PRO A 449 6.87 -21.68 -11.01
CA PRO A 449 8.31 -21.75 -11.18
C PRO A 449 8.86 -23.06 -10.62
N ALA A 450 9.76 -23.70 -11.35
CA ALA A 450 10.44 -24.90 -10.88
C ALA A 450 11.40 -24.55 -9.73
N ALA A 451 11.46 -25.38 -8.71
CA ALA A 451 12.38 -25.27 -7.59
C ALA A 451 13.34 -26.48 -7.56
N PRO A 452 14.52 -26.33 -6.93
CA PRO A 452 15.39 -27.46 -6.61
C PRO A 452 14.65 -28.49 -5.74
N PHE A 453 15.01 -29.77 -5.91
CA PHE A 453 14.42 -30.85 -5.11
C PHE A 453 14.75 -30.64 -3.63
N PRO A 454 13.75 -30.59 -2.71
CA PRO A 454 14.02 -30.47 -1.29
C PRO A 454 14.69 -31.74 -0.77
N PRO A 455 15.59 -31.65 0.23
CA PRO A 455 16.07 -32.85 0.95
C PRO A 455 14.86 -33.57 1.54
N ALA A 456 14.83 -34.90 1.36
CA ALA A 456 13.69 -35.75 1.69
C ALA A 456 13.17 -35.52 3.13
N PRO A 457 11.88 -35.24 3.34
CA PRO A 457 11.29 -35.30 4.67
C PRO A 457 11.14 -36.76 5.07
N LEU A 458 11.45 -37.06 6.33
CA LEU A 458 11.20 -38.35 6.95
C LEU A 458 9.68 -38.65 6.86
N ALA A 459 9.36 -39.76 6.21
CA ALA A 459 8.00 -40.22 6.02
C ALA A 459 7.36 -40.54 7.38
N GLY A 460 6.33 -39.78 7.74
CA GLY A 460 5.37 -40.16 8.79
C GLY A 460 4.21 -40.89 8.15
N ASP A 461 4.10 -42.17 8.45
CA ASP A 461 2.98 -43.02 8.03
C ASP A 461 1.68 -42.54 8.69
N ALA A 462 0.77 -42.02 7.88
CA ALA A 462 -0.63 -41.82 8.28
C ALA A 462 -1.52 -42.78 7.49
N SER A 463 -1.69 -43.98 8.00
CA SER A 463 -2.73 -44.89 7.59
C SER A 463 -4.06 -44.47 8.20
N MET A 464 -5.04 -44.09 7.40
CA MET A 464 -6.42 -43.90 7.83
C MET A 464 -7.18 -45.23 7.81
N PRO A 465 -7.84 -45.65 8.89
CA PRO A 465 -8.74 -46.81 8.87
C PRO A 465 -10.16 -46.45 8.42
N ALA A 466 -10.80 -47.42 7.83
CA ALA A 466 -12.17 -47.39 7.34
C ALA A 466 -13.23 -47.21 8.45
N SER A 467 -14.35 -46.59 8.10
CA SER A 467 -15.47 -46.25 8.96
C SER A 467 -16.05 -47.42 9.75
N PRO A 468 -16.33 -47.25 11.04
CA PRO A 468 -17.26 -48.11 11.76
C PRO A 468 -18.49 -47.35 12.28
N SER A 469 -19.64 -47.94 12.08
CA SER A 469 -20.94 -47.56 12.63
C SER A 469 -21.13 -48.18 14.02
N HIS A 470 -20.56 -47.59 15.07
CA HIS A 470 -20.85 -47.96 16.48
C HIS A 470 -20.88 -46.70 17.33
N GLY A 471 -21.80 -46.66 18.33
CA GLY A 471 -21.88 -45.54 19.27
C GLY A 471 -20.56 -45.39 20.01
N LEU A 472 -20.12 -44.13 20.20
CA LEU A 472 -18.90 -43.79 20.93
C LEU A 472 -19.20 -43.82 22.43
N GLN A 473 -18.25 -44.33 23.23
CA GLN A 473 -18.32 -44.29 24.70
C GLN A 473 -17.05 -43.60 25.24
N GLY A 474 -17.24 -42.49 25.94
CA GLY A 474 -16.11 -41.77 26.52
C GLY A 474 -16.47 -40.37 27.00
N ARG A 475 -15.47 -39.66 27.51
CA ARG A 475 -15.60 -38.30 28.11
C ARG A 475 -14.85 -37.27 27.28
N CYS A 476 -15.55 -36.21 26.88
CA CYS A 476 -14.99 -35.11 26.09
C CYS A 476 -15.20 -33.77 26.82
N LEU A 477 -14.19 -32.92 26.84
CA LEU A 477 -14.26 -31.53 27.28
C LEU A 477 -14.19 -30.64 26.05
N VAL A 478 -15.16 -29.72 25.91
CA VAL A 478 -15.21 -28.77 24.80
C VAL A 478 -15.18 -27.35 25.32
N LEU A 479 -14.23 -26.57 24.84
CA LEU A 479 -14.12 -25.15 25.12
C LEU A 479 -14.53 -24.35 23.88
N ASP A 480 -15.59 -23.58 24.03
CA ASP A 480 -16.08 -22.65 23.02
C ASP A 480 -16.86 -21.55 23.74
N ASP A 481 -16.62 -20.29 23.43
CA ASP A 481 -17.20 -19.16 24.16
C ASP A 481 -18.63 -18.79 23.70
N ASP A 482 -19.10 -19.41 22.61
CA ASP A 482 -20.44 -19.18 22.09
C ASP A 482 -21.46 -20.20 22.68
N PRO A 483 -22.48 -19.72 23.42
CA PRO A 483 -23.49 -20.62 24.01
C PRO A 483 -24.27 -21.43 22.99
N GLN A 484 -24.49 -20.92 21.78
CA GLN A 484 -25.21 -21.63 20.72
C GLN A 484 -24.36 -22.78 20.16
N VAL A 485 -23.06 -22.53 19.99
CA VAL A 485 -22.10 -23.54 19.55
C VAL A 485 -21.92 -24.60 20.64
N GLN A 486 -21.82 -24.24 21.91
CA GLN A 486 -21.79 -25.19 23.04
C GLN A 486 -23.04 -26.11 23.06
N GLN A 487 -24.23 -25.52 22.86
CA GLN A 487 -25.46 -26.28 22.79
C GLN A 487 -25.46 -27.25 21.61
N ALA A 488 -24.95 -26.83 20.46
CA ALA A 488 -24.85 -27.65 19.27
C ALA A 488 -23.86 -28.82 19.47
N TRP A 489 -22.68 -28.56 20.06
CA TRP A 489 -21.72 -29.59 20.46
C TRP A 489 -22.35 -30.60 21.42
N SER A 490 -23.04 -30.13 22.45
CA SER A 490 -23.72 -30.99 23.43
C SER A 490 -24.75 -31.90 22.77
N ALA A 491 -25.55 -31.37 21.83
CA ALA A 491 -26.54 -32.17 21.09
C ALA A 491 -25.87 -33.22 20.21
N LEU A 492 -24.76 -32.88 19.52
CA LEU A 492 -24.01 -33.80 18.67
C LEU A 492 -23.39 -34.93 19.48
N PHE A 493 -22.67 -34.65 20.56
CA PHE A 493 -22.05 -35.66 21.40
C PHE A 493 -23.07 -36.55 22.10
N ALA A 494 -24.19 -35.99 22.53
CA ALA A 494 -25.29 -36.79 23.06
C ALA A 494 -25.87 -37.78 22.03
N SER A 495 -25.88 -37.42 20.73
CA SER A 495 -26.32 -38.33 19.67
C SER A 495 -25.36 -39.50 19.42
N TRP A 496 -24.08 -39.32 19.75
CA TRP A 496 -23.02 -40.35 19.66
C TRP A 496 -22.87 -41.20 20.93
N GLY A 497 -23.48 -40.78 22.04
CA GLY A 497 -23.35 -41.46 23.34
C GLY A 497 -22.12 -40.99 24.15
N VAL A 498 -21.44 -39.93 23.75
CA VAL A 498 -20.28 -39.36 24.42
C VAL A 498 -20.72 -38.45 25.58
N GLN A 499 -20.11 -38.62 26.75
CA GLN A 499 -20.31 -37.71 27.88
C GLN A 499 -19.47 -36.42 27.67
N ALA A 500 -20.12 -35.35 27.25
CA ALA A 500 -19.43 -34.09 27.02
C ALA A 500 -19.73 -33.07 28.13
N ARG A 501 -18.70 -32.32 28.56
CA ARG A 501 -18.83 -31.10 29.35
C ARG A 501 -18.38 -29.89 28.51
N MET A 502 -19.15 -28.79 28.62
CA MET A 502 -18.89 -27.53 27.91
C MET A 502 -18.27 -26.53 28.87
N ALA A 503 -17.31 -25.76 28.39
CA ALA A 503 -16.70 -24.65 29.12
C ALA A 503 -16.63 -23.42 28.20
N ALA A 504 -16.97 -22.25 28.71
CA ALA A 504 -16.90 -20.99 27.98
C ALA A 504 -15.50 -20.34 28.06
N ASP A 505 -14.74 -20.70 29.06
CA ASP A 505 -13.42 -20.16 29.34
C ASP A 505 -12.51 -21.18 30.06
N ALA A 506 -11.25 -20.83 30.25
CA ALA A 506 -10.29 -21.66 30.96
C ALA A 506 -10.71 -21.94 32.40
N ALA A 507 -11.28 -20.98 33.11
CA ALA A 507 -11.68 -21.12 34.50
C ALA A 507 -12.75 -22.22 34.67
N GLN A 508 -13.77 -22.25 33.82
CA GLN A 508 -14.79 -23.30 33.81
C GLN A 508 -14.22 -24.66 33.43
N ALA A 509 -13.31 -24.69 32.45
CA ALA A 509 -12.64 -25.94 32.06
C ALA A 509 -11.86 -26.54 33.22
N PHE A 510 -11.08 -25.73 33.93
CA PHE A 510 -10.35 -26.19 35.12
C PHE A 510 -11.28 -26.55 36.28
N ALA A 511 -12.41 -25.88 36.48
CA ALA A 511 -13.41 -26.24 37.49
C ALA A 511 -13.97 -27.65 37.23
N HIS A 512 -14.27 -27.99 35.97
CA HIS A 512 -14.70 -29.34 35.61
C HIS A 512 -13.68 -30.41 35.93
N LEU A 513 -12.38 -30.13 35.77
CA LEU A 513 -11.32 -31.08 36.19
C LEU A 513 -11.25 -31.23 37.71
N GLN A 514 -11.43 -30.13 38.44
CA GLN A 514 -11.45 -30.14 39.93
C GLN A 514 -12.65 -30.92 40.46
N ASP A 515 -13.79 -30.88 39.77
CA ASP A 515 -14.98 -31.68 40.09
C ASP A 515 -14.84 -33.19 39.77
N GLY A 516 -13.63 -33.64 39.42
CA GLY A 516 -13.33 -35.03 39.12
C GLY A 516 -13.70 -35.46 37.68
N PHE A 517 -14.02 -34.56 36.78
CA PHE A 517 -14.23 -34.91 35.38
C PHE A 517 -12.88 -35.13 34.69
N ALA A 518 -12.57 -36.38 34.36
CA ALA A 518 -11.36 -36.75 33.63
C ALA A 518 -11.66 -36.98 32.15
N PRO A 519 -11.44 -35.98 31.27
CA PRO A 519 -11.68 -36.10 29.83
C PRO A 519 -10.63 -37.03 29.20
N GLN A 520 -11.06 -37.78 28.16
CA GLN A 520 -10.19 -38.56 27.27
C GLN A 520 -9.89 -37.76 25.97
N ALA A 521 -10.79 -36.83 25.63
CA ALA A 521 -10.65 -35.92 24.49
C ALA A 521 -10.93 -34.47 24.93
N ILE A 522 -10.13 -33.53 24.43
CA ILE A 522 -10.29 -32.09 24.67
C ILE A 522 -10.35 -31.40 23.32
N LEU A 523 -11.43 -30.63 23.05
CA LEU A 523 -11.56 -29.76 21.89
C LEU A 523 -11.58 -28.32 22.37
N CYS A 524 -10.71 -27.47 21.86
CA CYS A 524 -10.59 -26.09 22.27
C CYS A 524 -10.69 -25.14 21.10
N ASP A 525 -11.59 -24.16 21.18
CA ASP A 525 -11.62 -23.06 20.19
C ASP A 525 -10.34 -22.23 20.27
N GLN A 526 -9.84 -21.80 19.13
CA GLN A 526 -8.64 -20.97 19.03
C GLN A 526 -8.82 -19.62 19.74
N ARG A 527 -10.00 -19.01 19.63
CA ARG A 527 -10.30 -17.70 20.20
C ARG A 527 -11.37 -17.81 21.28
N LEU A 528 -11.01 -17.45 22.50
CA LEU A 528 -11.92 -17.35 23.63
C LEU A 528 -12.16 -15.85 23.95
N ARG A 529 -13.38 -15.48 24.36
CA ARG A 529 -13.76 -14.07 24.68
C ARG A 529 -12.92 -13.45 25.80
N SER A 530 -12.33 -14.26 26.64
CA SER A 530 -11.41 -13.80 27.71
C SER A 530 -10.15 -13.12 27.18
N GLY A 531 -9.89 -13.19 25.86
CA GLY A 531 -8.63 -12.74 25.25
C GLY A 531 -7.47 -13.70 25.46
N GLU A 532 -7.72 -14.88 26.06
CA GLU A 532 -6.77 -15.96 26.20
C GLU A 532 -6.62 -16.72 24.89
N SER A 533 -5.39 -17.13 24.59
CA SER A 533 -5.11 -18.01 23.45
C SER A 533 -5.67 -19.41 23.74
N GLY A 534 -6.55 -19.92 22.89
CA GLY A 534 -7.06 -21.28 23.02
C GLY A 534 -5.95 -22.33 22.98
N PHE A 535 -4.84 -22.04 22.32
CA PHE A 535 -3.66 -22.89 22.27
C PHE A 535 -2.99 -23.02 23.66
N ASP A 536 -2.78 -21.90 24.34
CA ASP A 536 -2.19 -21.91 25.67
C ASP A 536 -3.08 -22.63 26.70
N VAL A 537 -4.42 -22.43 26.56
CA VAL A 537 -5.39 -23.13 27.43
C VAL A 537 -5.40 -24.62 27.14
N LEU A 538 -5.37 -25.04 25.88
CA LEU A 538 -5.33 -26.46 25.51
C LEU A 538 -4.06 -27.13 26.06
N ARG A 539 -2.90 -26.50 25.92
CA ARG A 539 -1.62 -26.96 26.45
C ARG A 539 -1.68 -27.15 27.96
N ALA A 540 -2.17 -26.15 28.70
CA ALA A 540 -2.28 -26.21 30.16
C ALA A 540 -3.27 -27.31 30.65
N LEU A 541 -4.33 -27.59 29.89
CA LEU A 541 -5.28 -28.68 30.16
C LEU A 541 -4.65 -30.05 29.92
N LEU A 542 -3.88 -30.22 28.85
CA LEU A 542 -3.19 -31.48 28.53
C LEU A 542 -2.05 -31.78 29.51
N GLU A 543 -1.36 -30.77 30.04
CA GLU A 543 -0.39 -30.94 31.13
C GLU A 543 -1.04 -31.51 32.38
N ARG A 544 -2.29 -31.16 32.69
CA ARG A 544 -3.04 -31.72 33.84
C ARG A 544 -3.75 -33.04 33.55
N CYS A 545 -4.00 -33.32 32.28
CA CYS A 545 -4.62 -34.55 31.83
C CYS A 545 -3.73 -35.28 30.81
N PRO A 546 -2.59 -35.87 31.19
CA PRO A 546 -1.63 -36.47 30.25
C PRO A 546 -2.19 -37.65 29.44
N ALA A 547 -3.26 -38.28 29.92
CA ALA A 547 -3.95 -39.36 29.20
C ALA A 547 -4.95 -38.84 28.15
N ALA A 548 -5.30 -37.57 28.18
CA ALA A 548 -6.23 -36.98 27.21
C ALA A 548 -5.52 -36.64 25.88
N ARG A 549 -6.27 -36.72 24.79
CA ARG A 549 -5.88 -36.22 23.47
C ARG A 549 -6.55 -34.90 23.21
N GLY A 550 -5.82 -33.95 22.58
CA GLY A 550 -6.32 -32.61 22.35
C GLY A 550 -6.33 -32.23 20.86
N ALA A 551 -7.36 -31.48 20.45
CA ALA A 551 -7.37 -30.81 19.17
C ALA A 551 -7.86 -29.37 19.31
N MET A 552 -7.25 -28.50 18.54
CA MET A 552 -7.69 -27.12 18.40
C MET A 552 -8.74 -27.01 17.30
N VAL A 553 -9.79 -26.23 17.54
CA VAL A 553 -10.86 -25.97 16.56
C VAL A 553 -10.72 -24.52 16.10
N SER A 554 -10.51 -24.29 14.83
CA SER A 554 -10.24 -22.93 14.31
C SER A 554 -11.08 -22.59 13.09
N GLY A 555 -11.56 -21.36 13.05
CA GLY A 555 -12.14 -20.76 11.86
C GLY A 555 -11.15 -19.99 10.98
N GLU A 556 -9.89 -19.86 11.40
CA GLU A 556 -8.84 -19.17 10.65
C GLU A 556 -8.05 -20.15 9.79
N PHE A 557 -7.62 -19.67 8.62
CA PHE A 557 -6.84 -20.50 7.69
C PHE A 557 -5.34 -20.38 7.91
N ASP A 558 -4.89 -19.26 8.48
CA ASP A 558 -3.48 -18.91 8.58
C ASP A 558 -3.29 -17.91 9.73
N SER A 559 -2.90 -18.42 10.91
CA SER A 559 -2.44 -17.60 12.02
C SER A 559 -1.12 -18.16 12.57
N PRO A 560 -0.24 -17.30 13.10
CA PRO A 560 1.02 -17.74 13.74
C PRO A 560 0.79 -18.81 14.80
N GLU A 561 -0.29 -18.71 15.57
CA GLU A 561 -0.67 -19.64 16.63
C GLU A 561 -1.05 -21.04 16.09
N LEU A 562 -1.68 -21.09 14.90
CA LEU A 562 -2.00 -22.36 14.24
C LEU A 562 -0.75 -23.07 13.74
N HIS A 563 0.20 -22.34 13.17
CA HIS A 563 1.47 -22.90 12.75
C HIS A 563 2.31 -23.39 13.93
N GLU A 564 2.27 -22.68 15.04
CA GLU A 564 2.93 -23.08 16.28
C GLU A 564 2.31 -24.38 16.82
N ALA A 565 0.97 -24.46 16.88
CA ALA A 565 0.26 -25.66 17.30
C ALA A 565 0.58 -26.87 16.39
N GLU A 566 0.54 -26.69 15.06
CA GLU A 566 0.90 -27.75 14.11
C GLU A 566 2.38 -28.15 14.23
N ALA A 567 3.30 -27.21 14.44
CA ALA A 567 4.73 -27.48 14.63
C ALA A 567 5.02 -28.25 15.93
N GLU A 568 4.25 -28.00 16.99
CA GLU A 568 4.30 -28.76 18.24
C GLU A 568 3.56 -30.12 18.16
N GLY A 569 2.92 -30.44 17.03
CA GLY A 569 2.26 -31.71 16.77
C GLY A 569 0.81 -31.80 17.25
N TYR A 570 0.17 -30.68 17.57
CA TYR A 570 -1.24 -30.63 17.90
C TYR A 570 -2.11 -30.72 16.64
N LEU A 571 -3.24 -31.42 16.77
CA LEU A 571 -4.21 -31.52 15.69
C LEU A 571 -5.06 -30.26 15.61
N VAL A 572 -5.22 -29.71 14.42
CA VAL A 572 -6.08 -28.56 14.14
C VAL A 572 -7.29 -28.98 13.30
N LEU A 573 -8.49 -28.81 13.86
CA LEU A 573 -9.75 -29.02 13.18
C LEU A 573 -10.29 -27.68 12.69
N ARG A 574 -10.64 -27.60 11.42
CA ARG A 574 -11.11 -26.33 10.83
C ARG A 574 -12.63 -26.20 10.93
N LYS A 575 -13.11 -25.04 11.39
CA LYS A 575 -14.56 -24.71 11.39
C LYS A 575 -15.03 -24.37 9.94
N PRO A 576 -16.13 -24.99 9.46
CA PRO A 576 -16.96 -25.95 10.16
C PRO A 576 -16.25 -27.29 10.26
N VAL A 577 -16.35 -27.89 11.42
CA VAL A 577 -15.77 -29.20 11.64
C VAL A 577 -16.54 -30.23 10.81
N ASP A 578 -15.81 -31.02 10.02
CA ASP A 578 -16.41 -32.17 9.32
C ASP A 578 -16.76 -33.24 10.37
N VAL A 579 -18.07 -33.48 10.48
CA VAL A 579 -18.60 -34.34 11.51
C VAL A 579 -18.14 -35.80 11.33
N ALA A 580 -17.93 -36.26 10.10
CA ALA A 580 -17.43 -37.60 9.83
C ALA A 580 -15.96 -37.74 10.24
N VAL A 581 -15.13 -36.72 9.96
CA VAL A 581 -13.73 -36.67 10.37
C VAL A 581 -13.61 -36.59 11.89
N LEU A 582 -14.43 -35.76 12.54
CA LEU A 582 -14.48 -35.67 13.99
C LEU A 582 -14.88 -36.97 14.64
N HIS A 583 -15.92 -37.65 14.12
CA HIS A 583 -16.38 -38.94 14.62
C HIS A 583 -15.27 -40.01 14.52
N ALA A 584 -14.59 -40.10 13.38
CA ALA A 584 -13.48 -41.03 13.20
C ALA A 584 -12.32 -40.75 14.16
N LEU A 585 -12.00 -39.48 14.37
CA LEU A 585 -10.96 -39.02 15.30
C LEU A 585 -11.31 -39.41 16.75
N LEU A 586 -12.53 -39.11 17.17
CA LEU A 586 -12.98 -39.46 18.54
C LEU A 586 -13.09 -40.96 18.72
N ALA A 587 -13.48 -41.74 17.74
CA ALA A 587 -13.44 -43.20 17.81
C ALA A 587 -12.04 -43.74 18.05
N GLN A 588 -11.02 -43.13 17.44
CA GLN A 588 -9.64 -43.48 17.66
C GLN A 588 -9.16 -43.09 19.07
N TRP A 589 -9.58 -41.92 19.58
CA TRP A 589 -9.13 -41.42 20.88
C TRP A 589 -9.84 -42.09 22.05
N LEU A 590 -11.15 -42.35 21.94
CA LEU A 590 -11.94 -42.95 23.00
C LEU A 590 -11.80 -44.49 23.01
N GLY A 591 -11.51 -45.12 21.87
CA GLY A 591 -11.26 -46.56 21.79
C GLY A 591 -9.89 -47.02 22.28
N ALA A 592 -8.91 -46.12 22.38
CA ALA A 592 -7.58 -46.41 22.87
C ALA A 592 -7.52 -46.59 24.43
N ALA A 593 -8.54 -46.12 25.15
CA ALA A 593 -8.58 -46.18 26.61
C ALA A 593 -8.95 -47.59 27.15
N ASP A 594 -9.64 -48.41 26.39
CA ASP A 594 -10.04 -49.78 26.84
C ASP A 594 -8.88 -50.79 26.81
N PHE A 595 -7.83 -50.53 25.99
CA PHE A 595 -6.71 -51.48 25.86
C PHE A 595 -5.71 -51.44 27.06
N ASN A 596 -5.69 -50.37 27.86
CA ASN A 596 -4.78 -50.24 28.99
C ASN A 596 -5.37 -50.67 30.35
N GLN A 597 -6.68 -51.04 30.43
CA GLN A 597 -7.26 -51.55 31.70
C GLN A 597 -7.16 -53.05 31.86
N GLU A 598 -6.92 -53.84 30.80
CA GLU A 598 -6.83 -55.31 30.90
C GLU A 598 -5.39 -55.85 31.15
N THR A 599 -4.36 -54.96 31.17
CA THR A 599 -2.97 -55.44 31.37
C THR A 599 -2.45 -55.22 32.81
N ASN A 600 -3.28 -54.77 33.76
CA ASN A 600 -2.93 -54.61 35.19
C ASN A 600 -4.02 -55.21 36.12
N ALA A 601 -4.47 -56.44 35.87
CA ALA A 601 -5.21 -57.26 36.83
C ALA A 601 -4.48 -58.58 37.08
#